data_b5411e8f1e104b104e4860c08519f962
#
_entry.id   b5411e8f1e104b104e4860c08519f962
#
_cell.length_a   1.000
_cell.length_b   1.000
_cell.length_c   1.000
_cell.angle_alpha   90.00
_cell.angle_beta   90.00
_cell.angle_gamma   90.00
#
_symmetry.space_group_name_H-M   'P 1'
#
loop_
_entity.id
_entity.type
_entity.pdbx_description
1 polymer ?
#
loop_
_entity_poly.entity_id
_entity_poly.type
_entity_poly.pdbx_seq_one_letter_code
_entity_poly.pdbx_strand_id
1 'polypeptide(L)'
;MPTLALYSRAAAGPQPILDSVIAFLRKNNCEVVLHRNICCENADLQRFESYFDLQQIGTVDFMVSIGGDGSFIDAANLVGDLGIPLVGINTGRIGFLSAIKKDNYEACIRMILDKQYTLESRSLLHIEGSEPLSLDTHFVVNDVTVRATDSDSINAVSVSTGGQHINTYWADGLIVATPTGSTAYSMSCGGPILHPQTDVVVLTPIASHSLNVRPLVIPADQTLEISVDGRGGKYSLCVDTQRVILDDNVKLFLTKERFTIRTVLFDHANFYATIREKLLWGLDKRND
;
A
#
# COMPACT_ATOMS: atom_id res chain seq x y z
N MET A 1 20.40 -14.25 -16.43
CA MET A 1 20.50 -12.79 -16.20
C MET A 1 19.18 -12.39 -15.60
N PRO A 2 19.13 -11.78 -14.42
CA PRO A 2 17.86 -11.41 -13.81
C PRO A 2 17.24 -10.21 -14.54
N THR A 3 15.91 -10.25 -14.70
CA THR A 3 15.10 -9.18 -15.29
C THR A 3 14.40 -8.40 -14.19
N LEU A 4 14.65 -7.09 -14.11
CA LEU A 4 14.04 -6.21 -13.13
C LEU A 4 13.12 -5.20 -13.83
N ALA A 5 11.85 -5.20 -13.42
CA ALA A 5 10.89 -4.19 -13.83
C ALA A 5 10.96 -2.99 -12.88
N LEU A 6 11.08 -1.79 -13.42
CA LEU A 6 11.16 -0.56 -12.65
C LEU A 6 9.86 0.23 -12.79
N TYR A 7 9.40 0.73 -11.65
CA TYR A 7 8.28 1.66 -11.55
C TYR A 7 8.67 2.89 -10.74
N SER A 8 8.28 4.06 -11.23
CA SER A 8 8.30 5.32 -10.48
C SER A 8 7.07 6.13 -10.88
N ARG A 9 6.49 6.85 -9.94
CA ARG A 9 5.48 7.85 -10.29
C ARG A 9 6.15 8.89 -11.19
N ALA A 10 5.51 9.18 -12.33
CA ALA A 10 5.99 10.19 -13.25
C ALA A 10 6.12 11.53 -12.50
N ALA A 11 7.35 12.03 -12.40
CA ALA A 11 7.64 13.39 -11.98
C ALA A 11 8.19 14.11 -13.20
N ALA A 12 7.60 15.22 -13.58
CA ALA A 12 8.14 16.07 -14.62
C ALA A 12 9.56 16.49 -14.23
N GLY A 13 10.57 16.06 -14.99
CA GLY A 13 11.96 16.45 -14.80
C GLY A 13 12.93 15.30 -14.57
N PRO A 14 14.24 15.62 -14.44
CA PRO A 14 15.29 14.63 -14.23
C PRO A 14 15.08 13.83 -12.94
N GLN A 15 15.22 12.51 -13.01
CA GLN A 15 15.18 11.62 -11.85
C GLN A 15 16.56 10.98 -11.63
N PRO A 16 17.53 11.68 -11.01
CA PRO A 16 18.93 11.23 -10.93
C PRO A 16 19.09 9.86 -10.27
N ILE A 17 18.19 9.52 -9.33
CA ILE A 17 18.22 8.22 -8.66
C ILE A 17 17.80 7.10 -9.62
N LEU A 18 16.80 7.33 -10.47
CA LEU A 18 16.35 6.35 -11.45
C LEU A 18 17.47 6.04 -12.44
N ASP A 19 18.12 7.07 -12.98
CA ASP A 19 19.27 6.93 -13.91
C ASP A 19 20.41 6.16 -13.26
N SER A 20 20.71 6.46 -12.00
CA SER A 20 21.76 5.78 -11.23
C SER A 20 21.42 4.31 -10.98
N VAL A 21 20.18 3.99 -10.63
CA VAL A 21 19.70 2.60 -10.43
C VAL A 21 19.78 1.83 -11.74
N ILE A 22 19.33 2.40 -12.87
CA ILE A 22 19.40 1.77 -14.20
C ILE A 22 20.87 1.48 -14.57
N ALA A 23 21.74 2.47 -14.42
CA ALA A 23 23.16 2.32 -14.74
C ALA A 23 23.82 1.23 -13.88
N PHE A 24 23.50 1.19 -12.58
CA PHE A 24 24.03 0.19 -11.67
C PHE A 24 23.53 -1.22 -12.00
N LEU A 25 22.25 -1.41 -12.28
CA LEU A 25 21.66 -2.70 -12.66
C LEU A 25 22.34 -3.25 -13.94
N ARG A 26 22.48 -2.40 -14.96
CA ARG A 26 23.12 -2.81 -16.21
C ARG A 26 24.59 -3.17 -16.03
N LYS A 27 25.33 -2.42 -15.19
CA LYS A 27 26.72 -2.75 -14.84
C LYS A 27 26.86 -4.11 -14.18
N ASN A 28 25.81 -4.58 -13.49
CA ASN A 28 25.77 -5.88 -12.82
C ASN A 28 25.05 -6.96 -13.66
N ASN A 29 25.00 -6.79 -14.99
CA ASN A 29 24.41 -7.75 -15.93
C ASN A 29 22.95 -8.07 -15.64
N CYS A 30 22.15 -7.07 -15.26
CA CYS A 30 20.70 -7.20 -15.13
C CYS A 30 20.02 -6.67 -16.39
N GLU A 31 18.96 -7.34 -16.80
CA GLU A 31 18.01 -6.80 -17.76
C GLU A 31 17.06 -5.84 -17.07
N VAL A 32 16.78 -4.70 -17.69
CA VAL A 32 15.96 -3.65 -17.12
C VAL A 32 14.82 -3.33 -18.08
N VAL A 33 13.59 -3.46 -17.59
CA VAL A 33 12.38 -3.04 -18.29
C VAL A 33 11.70 -1.91 -17.51
N LEU A 34 11.19 -0.90 -18.20
CA LEU A 34 10.70 0.31 -17.59
C LEU A 34 9.18 0.42 -17.77
N HIS A 35 8.46 0.83 -16.73
CA HIS A 35 7.05 1.17 -16.90
C HIS A 35 6.91 2.32 -17.90
N ARG A 36 5.91 2.23 -18.80
CA ARG A 36 5.75 3.18 -19.91
C ARG A 36 5.67 4.64 -19.46
N ASN A 37 5.06 4.92 -18.31
CA ASN A 37 5.00 6.29 -17.78
C ASN A 37 6.39 6.90 -17.56
N ILE A 38 7.38 6.09 -17.19
CA ILE A 38 8.78 6.56 -17.05
C ILE A 38 9.36 6.93 -18.42
N CYS A 39 9.09 6.11 -19.45
CA CYS A 39 9.65 6.30 -20.78
C CYS A 39 9.01 7.47 -21.54
N CYS A 40 7.72 7.76 -21.30
CA CYS A 40 7.02 8.83 -22.01
C CYS A 40 7.55 10.23 -21.68
N GLU A 41 8.11 10.41 -20.49
CA GLU A 41 8.57 11.72 -20.00
C GLU A 41 10.06 11.97 -20.20
N ASN A 42 10.83 10.94 -20.60
CA ASN A 42 12.27 11.06 -20.78
C ASN A 42 12.73 10.39 -22.09
N ALA A 43 13.11 11.20 -23.07
CA ALA A 43 13.53 10.73 -24.39
C ALA A 43 14.73 9.77 -24.34
N ASP A 44 15.65 9.96 -23.40
CA ASP A 44 16.83 9.09 -23.24
C ASP A 44 16.46 7.69 -22.75
N LEU A 45 15.30 7.53 -22.11
CA LEU A 45 14.80 6.26 -21.61
C LEU A 45 13.92 5.50 -22.62
N GLN A 46 13.52 6.12 -23.73
CA GLN A 46 12.72 5.47 -24.79
C GLN A 46 13.45 4.30 -25.47
N ARG A 47 14.77 4.20 -25.30
CA ARG A 47 15.59 3.09 -25.79
C ARG A 47 15.44 1.80 -24.97
N PHE A 48 14.80 1.85 -23.81
CA PHE A 48 14.55 0.68 -22.97
C PHE A 48 13.26 -0.02 -23.37
N GLU A 49 13.22 -1.34 -23.19
CA GLU A 49 11.97 -2.06 -23.27
C GLU A 49 10.99 -1.50 -22.23
N SER A 50 9.79 -1.17 -22.68
CA SER A 50 8.77 -0.58 -21.82
C SER A 50 7.57 -1.50 -21.71
N TYR A 51 6.91 -1.50 -20.55
CA TYR A 51 5.70 -2.24 -20.27
C TYR A 51 4.57 -1.35 -19.77
N PHE A 52 3.35 -1.74 -20.06
CA PHE A 52 2.13 -1.28 -19.40
C PHE A 52 1.64 -2.33 -18.44
N ASP A 53 1.67 -3.58 -18.89
CA ASP A 53 1.22 -4.76 -18.20
C ASP A 53 2.39 -5.74 -18.13
N LEU A 54 2.72 -6.16 -16.91
CA LEU A 54 3.81 -7.11 -16.65
C LEU A 54 3.55 -8.48 -17.27
N GLN A 55 2.30 -8.85 -17.50
CA GLN A 55 1.95 -10.11 -18.18
C GLN A 55 2.43 -10.16 -19.62
N GLN A 56 2.68 -9.01 -20.25
CA GLN A 56 3.18 -8.90 -21.63
C GLN A 56 4.71 -9.10 -21.73
N ILE A 57 5.40 -9.00 -20.59
CA ILE A 57 6.83 -9.22 -20.50
C ILE A 57 7.05 -10.67 -20.07
N GLY A 58 8.03 -11.33 -20.61
CA GLY A 58 8.39 -12.68 -20.21
C GLY A 58 8.60 -12.83 -18.71
N THR A 59 9.65 -13.49 -18.25
CA THR A 59 9.91 -13.66 -16.81
C THR A 59 10.50 -12.38 -16.22
N VAL A 60 9.81 -11.81 -15.22
CA VAL A 60 10.33 -10.71 -14.38
C VAL A 60 10.66 -11.28 -13.01
N ASP A 61 11.93 -11.11 -12.59
CA ASP A 61 12.40 -11.65 -11.30
C ASP A 61 12.04 -10.75 -10.12
N PHE A 62 12.06 -9.42 -10.33
CA PHE A 62 11.75 -8.43 -9.30
C PHE A 62 11.08 -7.20 -9.89
N MET A 63 10.14 -6.64 -9.12
CA MET A 63 9.59 -5.30 -9.33
C MET A 63 10.29 -4.32 -8.38
N VAL A 64 10.94 -3.29 -8.93
CA VAL A 64 11.61 -2.24 -8.16
C VAL A 64 10.79 -0.96 -8.24
N SER A 65 10.24 -0.55 -7.12
CA SER A 65 9.55 0.74 -6.96
C SER A 65 10.54 1.81 -6.52
N ILE A 66 10.61 2.92 -7.23
CA ILE A 66 11.47 4.07 -6.91
C ILE A 66 10.58 5.24 -6.53
N GLY A 67 10.59 5.62 -5.24
CA GLY A 67 9.71 6.67 -4.71
C GLY A 67 9.38 6.47 -3.24
N GLY A 68 8.22 6.95 -2.81
CA GLY A 68 7.67 6.72 -1.47
C GLY A 68 6.71 5.53 -1.42
N ASP A 69 6.00 5.39 -0.29
CA ASP A 69 5.03 4.30 -0.09
C ASP A 69 3.92 4.30 -1.14
N GLY A 70 3.48 5.47 -1.63
CA GLY A 70 2.50 5.53 -2.72
C GLY A 70 2.99 4.90 -4.02
N SER A 71 4.27 5.09 -4.39
CA SER A 71 4.85 4.43 -5.57
C SER A 71 4.97 2.91 -5.36
N PHE A 72 5.19 2.49 -4.12
CA PHE A 72 5.21 1.07 -3.78
C PHE A 72 3.84 0.42 -3.95
N ILE A 73 2.77 1.10 -3.51
CA ILE A 73 1.39 0.63 -3.70
C ILE A 73 1.05 0.52 -5.19
N ASP A 74 1.40 1.53 -6.00
CA ASP A 74 1.17 1.46 -7.45
C ASP A 74 1.94 0.29 -8.09
N ALA A 75 3.19 0.06 -7.66
CA ALA A 75 3.97 -1.09 -8.12
C ALA A 75 3.33 -2.43 -7.67
N ALA A 76 2.76 -2.49 -6.47
CA ALA A 76 2.00 -3.64 -5.99
C ALA A 76 0.77 -3.90 -6.85
N ASN A 77 0.06 -2.84 -7.26
CA ASN A 77 -1.09 -2.94 -8.16
C ASN A 77 -0.70 -3.50 -9.55
N LEU A 78 0.46 -3.10 -10.07
CA LEU A 78 0.98 -3.65 -11.33
C LEU A 78 1.40 -5.12 -11.21
N VAL A 79 1.94 -5.53 -10.08
CA VAL A 79 2.31 -6.93 -9.82
C VAL A 79 1.08 -7.81 -9.67
N GLY A 80 0.05 -7.35 -8.94
CA GLY A 80 -1.16 -8.13 -8.70
C GLY A 80 -0.85 -9.53 -8.16
N ASP A 81 -1.46 -10.55 -8.78
CA ASP A 81 -1.31 -11.97 -8.43
C ASP A 81 -0.11 -12.67 -9.11
N LEU A 82 0.71 -11.96 -9.88
CA LEU A 82 1.85 -12.54 -10.58
C LEU A 82 2.94 -13.10 -9.64
N GLY A 83 2.88 -12.74 -8.36
CA GLY A 83 3.80 -13.24 -7.35
C GLY A 83 5.25 -12.75 -7.52
N ILE A 84 5.47 -11.67 -8.28
CA ILE A 84 6.77 -11.04 -8.45
C ILE A 84 7.15 -10.33 -7.15
N PRO A 85 8.35 -10.59 -6.57
CA PRO A 85 8.80 -9.89 -5.36
C PRO A 85 8.98 -8.38 -5.60
N LEU A 86 8.49 -7.57 -4.65
CA LEU A 86 8.63 -6.12 -4.66
C LEU A 86 9.82 -5.64 -3.84
N VAL A 87 10.50 -4.65 -4.38
CA VAL A 87 11.61 -3.93 -3.74
C VAL A 87 11.31 -2.44 -3.78
N GLY A 88 11.29 -1.76 -2.64
CA GLY A 88 11.07 -0.31 -2.57
C GLY A 88 12.35 0.46 -2.30
N ILE A 89 12.74 1.36 -3.20
CA ILE A 89 13.82 2.34 -3.01
C ILE A 89 13.18 3.68 -2.67
N ASN A 90 13.40 4.13 -1.44
CA ASN A 90 12.84 5.39 -0.94
C ASN A 90 13.69 6.59 -1.39
N THR A 91 13.05 7.54 -2.07
CA THR A 91 13.70 8.76 -2.59
C THR A 91 13.41 10.01 -1.75
N GLY A 92 12.51 9.91 -0.77
CA GLY A 92 12.05 11.02 0.05
C GLY A 92 12.05 10.72 1.55
N ARG A 93 10.98 11.15 2.23
CA ARG A 93 10.76 10.79 3.63
C ARG A 93 10.52 9.29 3.73
N ILE A 94 11.23 8.66 4.65
CA ILE A 94 11.19 7.21 4.85
C ILE A 94 9.76 6.76 5.15
N GLY A 95 9.19 5.95 4.26
CA GLY A 95 7.90 5.25 4.44
C GLY A 95 8.05 3.91 5.18
N PHE A 96 6.96 3.19 5.39
CA PHE A 96 6.97 1.85 6.01
C PHE A 96 7.11 0.71 5.00
N LEU A 97 6.86 0.99 3.72
CA LEU A 97 6.87 -0.01 2.65
C LEU A 97 8.19 -0.05 1.89
N SER A 98 8.81 1.11 1.65
CA SER A 98 10.07 1.20 0.92
C SER A 98 11.25 1.02 1.87
N ALA A 99 11.81 -0.19 1.90
CA ALA A 99 12.85 -0.59 2.87
C ALA A 99 14.26 -0.05 2.56
N ILE A 100 14.56 0.26 1.29
CA ILE A 100 15.88 0.68 0.86
C ILE A 100 15.99 2.19 0.87
N LYS A 101 16.98 2.74 1.59
CA LYS A 101 17.31 4.18 1.52
C LYS A 101 18.06 4.45 0.20
N LYS A 102 17.82 5.63 -0.40
CA LYS A 102 18.47 6.06 -1.65
C LYS A 102 20.00 5.95 -1.62
N ASP A 103 20.62 6.16 -0.46
CA ASP A 103 22.07 6.16 -0.31
C ASP A 103 22.65 4.71 -0.20
N ASN A 104 21.80 3.70 0.02
CA ASN A 104 22.19 2.31 0.23
C ASN A 104 21.70 1.36 -0.88
N TYR A 105 21.10 1.88 -1.96
CA TYR A 105 20.46 1.03 -2.97
C TYR A 105 21.45 0.06 -3.65
N GLU A 106 22.68 0.48 -3.88
CA GLU A 106 23.70 -0.38 -4.53
C GLU A 106 24.02 -1.63 -3.70
N ALA A 107 24.22 -1.43 -2.38
CA ALA A 107 24.49 -2.54 -1.46
C ALA A 107 23.29 -3.51 -1.41
N CYS A 108 22.08 -2.97 -1.30
CA CYS A 108 20.86 -3.78 -1.25
C CYS A 108 20.60 -4.53 -2.57
N ILE A 109 20.82 -3.90 -3.73
CA ILE A 109 20.70 -4.59 -5.02
C ILE A 109 21.74 -5.73 -5.12
N ARG A 110 22.99 -5.53 -4.68
CA ARG A 110 23.97 -6.62 -4.62
C ARG A 110 23.50 -7.77 -3.74
N MET A 111 22.95 -7.47 -2.55
CA MET A 111 22.39 -8.51 -1.68
C MET A 111 21.26 -9.29 -2.37
N ILE A 112 20.42 -8.63 -3.19
CA ILE A 112 19.39 -9.30 -3.98
C ILE A 112 20.02 -10.24 -5.01
N LEU A 113 21.02 -9.77 -5.75
CA LEU A 113 21.73 -10.57 -6.76
C LEU A 113 22.47 -11.77 -6.14
N ASP A 114 23.01 -11.59 -4.93
CA ASP A 114 23.69 -12.63 -4.15
C ASP A 114 22.71 -13.52 -3.36
N LYS A 115 21.38 -13.33 -3.53
CA LYS A 115 20.31 -14.04 -2.83
C LYS A 115 20.37 -13.93 -1.30
N GLN A 116 20.88 -12.81 -0.79
CA GLN A 116 20.99 -12.49 0.65
C GLN A 116 19.79 -11.66 1.10
N TYR A 117 18.61 -12.21 0.97
CA TYR A 117 17.34 -11.59 1.38
C TYR A 117 16.33 -12.65 1.79
N THR A 118 15.27 -12.22 2.45
CA THR A 118 14.07 -13.02 2.72
C THR A 118 12.86 -12.39 2.05
N LEU A 119 11.81 -13.18 1.85
CA LEU A 119 10.53 -12.68 1.34
C LEU A 119 9.51 -12.66 2.47
N GLU A 120 8.88 -11.50 2.65
CA GLU A 120 7.74 -11.34 3.55
C GLU A 120 6.45 -11.22 2.74
N SER A 121 5.47 -12.06 3.07
CA SER A 121 4.14 -11.99 2.47
C SER A 121 3.29 -10.95 3.20
N ARG A 122 2.63 -10.08 2.44
CA ARG A 122 1.68 -9.07 2.91
C ARG A 122 0.27 -9.50 2.54
N SER A 123 -0.58 -9.70 3.54
CA SER A 123 -2.00 -9.95 3.32
C SER A 123 -2.69 -8.71 2.76
N LEU A 124 -3.68 -8.94 1.92
CA LEU A 124 -4.46 -7.92 1.23
C LEU A 124 -5.93 -8.08 1.59
N LEU A 125 -6.70 -7.02 1.41
CA LEU A 125 -8.15 -7.09 1.36
C LEU A 125 -8.63 -7.08 -0.10
N HIS A 126 -9.79 -7.65 -0.33
CA HIS A 126 -10.56 -7.54 -1.56
C HIS A 126 -11.81 -6.72 -1.28
N ILE A 127 -12.19 -5.84 -2.21
CA ILE A 127 -13.37 -5.00 -2.09
C ILE A 127 -14.33 -5.20 -3.26
N GLU A 128 -15.60 -5.40 -2.93
CA GLU A 128 -16.70 -5.41 -3.89
C GLU A 128 -17.81 -4.47 -3.43
N GLY A 129 -18.60 -3.97 -4.36
CA GLY A 129 -19.81 -3.21 -4.09
C GLY A 129 -21.06 -4.04 -4.39
N SER A 130 -22.22 -3.66 -3.81
CA SER A 130 -23.52 -4.16 -4.26
C SER A 130 -23.83 -3.74 -5.71
N GLU A 131 -23.09 -2.73 -6.21
CA GLU A 131 -23.04 -2.26 -7.59
C GLU A 131 -21.58 -2.19 -8.05
N PRO A 132 -21.30 -2.20 -9.37
CA PRO A 132 -19.93 -2.11 -9.87
C PRO A 132 -19.19 -0.86 -9.36
N LEU A 133 -18.01 -1.04 -8.80
CA LEU A 133 -17.14 0.04 -8.37
C LEU A 133 -16.23 0.47 -9.53
N SER A 134 -16.15 1.78 -9.78
CA SER A 134 -15.24 2.34 -10.81
C SER A 134 -13.82 2.44 -10.24
N LEU A 135 -13.20 1.30 -9.97
CA LEU A 135 -11.83 1.16 -9.45
C LEU A 135 -10.95 0.45 -10.50
N ASP A 136 -9.69 0.85 -10.59
CA ASP A 136 -8.70 0.19 -11.44
C ASP A 136 -8.30 -1.19 -10.88
N THR A 137 -8.26 -1.31 -9.55
CA THR A 137 -7.99 -2.56 -8.84
C THR A 137 -8.97 -2.74 -7.68
N HIS A 138 -9.31 -3.99 -7.38
CA HIS A 138 -10.22 -4.37 -6.30
C HIS A 138 -9.52 -4.98 -5.08
N PHE A 139 -8.21 -5.12 -5.10
CA PHE A 139 -7.44 -5.51 -3.92
C PHE A 139 -6.80 -4.29 -3.26
N VAL A 140 -6.51 -4.40 -1.97
CA VAL A 140 -6.15 -3.32 -1.08
C VAL A 140 -4.87 -3.68 -0.34
N VAL A 141 -3.85 -2.86 -0.47
CA VAL A 141 -2.57 -3.04 0.22
C VAL A 141 -2.61 -2.43 1.62
N ASN A 142 -3.06 -1.18 1.74
CA ASN A 142 -3.15 -0.47 3.01
C ASN A 142 -4.56 -0.49 3.59
N ASP A 143 -5.47 0.29 3.01
CA ASP A 143 -6.77 0.50 3.63
C ASP A 143 -7.87 0.88 2.64
N VAL A 144 -9.10 0.62 3.10
CA VAL A 144 -10.34 1.15 2.56
C VAL A 144 -10.85 2.19 3.53
N THR A 145 -11.13 3.38 3.04
CA THR A 145 -11.69 4.48 3.85
C THR A 145 -13.01 4.95 3.27
N VAL A 146 -14.06 4.97 4.09
CA VAL A 146 -15.34 5.59 3.77
C VAL A 146 -15.47 6.89 4.56
N ARG A 147 -15.89 7.98 3.90
CA ARG A 147 -16.00 9.32 4.50
C ARG A 147 -17.22 10.07 3.99
N ALA A 148 -17.69 11.02 4.79
CA ALA A 148 -18.65 12.02 4.31
C ALA A 148 -18.08 12.78 3.09
N THR A 149 -18.94 13.15 2.15
CA THR A 149 -18.56 14.04 1.04
C THR A 149 -18.40 15.48 1.48
N ASP A 150 -19.20 15.90 2.47
CA ASP A 150 -19.20 17.24 3.03
C ASP A 150 -18.60 17.25 4.43
N SER A 151 -17.80 18.27 4.74
CA SER A 151 -17.11 18.42 6.02
C SER A 151 -18.02 18.57 7.23
N ASP A 152 -19.27 19.02 7.00
CA ASP A 152 -20.24 19.31 8.07
C ASP A 152 -21.22 18.17 8.34
N SER A 153 -21.03 17.02 7.66
CA SER A 153 -21.91 15.86 7.78
C SER A 153 -21.26 14.75 8.60
N ILE A 154 -22.03 14.21 9.55
CA ILE A 154 -21.67 12.99 10.26
C ILE A 154 -22.29 11.82 9.51
N ASN A 155 -21.48 10.82 9.19
CA ASN A 155 -21.97 9.56 8.65
C ASN A 155 -22.31 8.57 9.77
N ALA A 156 -23.35 7.78 9.53
CA ALA A 156 -23.55 6.54 10.27
C ALA A 156 -23.01 5.39 9.43
N VAL A 157 -21.81 4.90 9.77
CA VAL A 157 -21.18 3.77 9.07
C VAL A 157 -21.47 2.50 9.87
N SER A 158 -22.36 1.67 9.35
CA SER A 158 -22.73 0.39 9.95
C SER A 158 -21.86 -0.73 9.38
N VAL A 159 -21.32 -1.55 10.29
CA VAL A 159 -20.48 -2.70 9.92
C VAL A 159 -21.08 -3.95 10.51
N SER A 160 -21.16 -5.00 9.69
CA SER A 160 -21.61 -6.34 10.07
C SER A 160 -20.72 -7.43 9.47
N THR A 161 -20.78 -8.62 10.05
CA THR A 161 -20.10 -9.83 9.55
C THR A 161 -20.97 -11.04 9.80
N GLY A 162 -21.14 -11.92 8.79
CA GLY A 162 -21.93 -13.12 8.91
C GLY A 162 -23.37 -12.86 9.38
N GLY A 163 -23.95 -11.71 9.04
CA GLY A 163 -25.27 -11.27 9.50
C GLY A 163 -25.31 -10.72 10.94
N GLN A 164 -24.18 -10.69 11.64
CA GLN A 164 -24.08 -10.11 12.98
C GLN A 164 -23.64 -8.65 12.88
N HIS A 165 -24.40 -7.74 13.50
CA HIS A 165 -24.01 -6.35 13.60
C HIS A 165 -22.83 -6.19 14.56
N ILE A 166 -21.73 -5.57 14.07
CA ILE A 166 -20.56 -5.26 14.88
C ILE A 166 -20.77 -3.92 15.60
N ASN A 167 -20.95 -2.86 14.81
CA ASN A 167 -21.15 -1.51 15.33
C ASN A 167 -21.70 -0.56 14.25
N THR A 168 -22.33 0.53 14.69
CA THR A 168 -22.59 1.71 13.87
C THR A 168 -21.72 2.85 14.36
N TYR A 169 -20.80 3.29 13.51
CA TYR A 169 -19.87 4.38 13.81
C TYR A 169 -20.47 5.71 13.39
N TRP A 170 -20.76 6.56 14.37
CA TRP A 170 -21.11 7.97 14.15
C TRP A 170 -19.82 8.76 14.12
N ALA A 171 -19.30 9.05 12.91
CA ALA A 171 -17.97 9.57 12.71
C ALA A 171 -17.87 10.29 11.35
N ASP A 172 -16.81 11.06 11.15
CA ASP A 172 -16.49 11.63 9.83
C ASP A 172 -16.21 10.54 8.80
N GLY A 173 -15.85 9.33 9.27
CA GLY A 173 -15.62 8.18 8.43
C GLY A 173 -15.12 6.96 9.20
N LEU A 174 -14.84 5.91 8.45
CA LEU A 174 -14.27 4.65 8.96
C LEU A 174 -13.15 4.18 8.04
N ILE A 175 -12.07 3.72 8.63
CA ILE A 175 -10.94 3.07 7.95
C ILE A 175 -10.99 1.58 8.26
N VAL A 176 -10.90 0.75 7.23
CA VAL A 176 -10.65 -0.70 7.36
C VAL A 176 -9.26 -0.96 6.80
N ALA A 177 -8.30 -1.25 7.67
CA ALA A 177 -6.91 -1.39 7.28
C ALA A 177 -6.39 -2.81 7.44
N THR A 178 -5.52 -3.21 6.51
CA THR A 178 -4.68 -4.40 6.62
C THR A 178 -3.62 -4.19 7.70
N PRO A 179 -2.88 -5.21 8.12
CA PRO A 179 -1.72 -5.01 8.97
C PRO A 179 -0.68 -4.06 8.37
N THR A 180 -0.49 -4.11 7.05
CA THR A 180 0.39 -3.17 6.32
C THR A 180 -0.10 -1.74 6.46
N GLY A 181 -1.39 -1.49 6.23
CA GLY A 181 -2.03 -0.17 6.34
C GLY A 181 -2.20 0.34 7.77
N SER A 182 -1.98 -0.52 8.79
CA SER A 182 -2.04 -0.09 10.20
C SER A 182 -1.05 1.02 10.53
N THR A 183 0.03 1.15 9.75
CA THR A 183 1.03 2.21 9.88
C THR A 183 0.79 3.41 8.95
N ALA A 184 -0.31 3.39 8.18
CA ALA A 184 -0.73 4.45 7.28
C ALA A 184 -1.79 5.38 7.93
N TYR A 185 -2.92 5.61 7.26
CA TYR A 185 -3.95 6.54 7.76
C TYR A 185 -4.61 6.06 9.05
N SER A 186 -4.76 4.75 9.23
CA SER A 186 -5.27 4.16 10.48
C SER A 186 -4.48 4.62 11.71
N MET A 187 -3.13 4.62 11.63
CA MET A 187 -2.27 5.09 12.72
C MET A 187 -2.52 6.58 13.05
N SER A 188 -2.70 7.41 12.04
CA SER A 188 -2.99 8.84 12.22
C SER A 188 -4.34 9.08 12.93
N CYS A 189 -5.28 8.14 12.82
CA CYS A 189 -6.58 8.15 13.50
C CYS A 189 -6.58 7.37 14.82
N GLY A 190 -5.41 7.02 15.36
CA GLY A 190 -5.28 6.34 16.66
C GLY A 190 -5.45 4.82 16.58
N GLY A 191 -5.37 4.23 15.39
CA GLY A 191 -5.34 2.78 15.21
C GLY A 191 -4.05 2.14 15.77
N PRO A 192 -4.10 0.87 16.21
CA PRO A 192 -2.93 0.16 16.69
C PRO A 192 -1.98 -0.18 15.54
N ILE A 193 -0.70 -0.26 15.86
CA ILE A 193 0.31 -0.81 14.92
C ILE A 193 0.22 -2.33 14.97
N LEU A 194 -0.02 -2.94 13.82
CA LEU A 194 -0.11 -4.37 13.64
C LEU A 194 1.17 -4.90 12.98
N HIS A 195 1.64 -6.06 13.44
CA HIS A 195 2.75 -6.72 12.75
C HIS A 195 2.30 -7.20 11.36
N PRO A 196 3.05 -6.94 10.28
CA PRO A 196 2.61 -7.24 8.91
C PRO A 196 2.23 -8.69 8.64
N GLN A 197 2.76 -9.63 9.43
CA GLN A 197 2.49 -11.06 9.31
C GLN A 197 1.28 -11.53 10.12
N THR A 198 0.54 -10.64 10.78
CA THR A 198 -0.68 -11.01 11.48
C THR A 198 -1.84 -11.16 10.49
N ASP A 199 -2.76 -12.08 10.79
CA ASP A 199 -3.93 -12.35 9.95
C ASP A 199 -5.18 -11.69 10.54
N VAL A 200 -5.17 -10.37 10.55
CA VAL A 200 -6.23 -9.53 11.13
C VAL A 200 -6.49 -8.31 10.26
N VAL A 201 -7.60 -7.64 10.52
CA VAL A 201 -7.90 -6.30 9.99
C VAL A 201 -8.27 -5.37 11.14
N VAL A 202 -8.09 -4.08 10.97
CA VAL A 202 -8.45 -3.08 11.98
C VAL A 202 -9.49 -2.12 11.44
N LEU A 203 -10.55 -1.91 12.21
CA LEU A 203 -11.59 -0.92 12.01
C LEU A 203 -11.23 0.31 12.84
N THR A 204 -10.90 1.43 12.21
CA THR A 204 -10.48 2.66 12.88
C THR A 204 -11.43 3.80 12.52
N PRO A 205 -12.23 4.33 13.45
CA PRO A 205 -13.11 5.46 13.18
C PRO A 205 -12.30 6.75 13.02
N ILE A 206 -12.76 7.63 12.14
CA ILE A 206 -12.19 8.96 11.92
C ILE A 206 -13.04 9.96 12.69
N ALA A 207 -12.44 10.68 13.66
CA ALA A 207 -13.12 11.70 14.46
C ALA A 207 -14.49 11.24 15.02
N SER A 208 -14.52 10.10 15.71
CA SER A 208 -15.75 9.54 16.26
C SER A 208 -16.42 10.49 17.24
N HIS A 209 -17.75 10.64 17.11
CA HIS A 209 -18.59 11.39 18.05
C HIS A 209 -18.91 10.61 19.32
N SER A 210 -18.63 9.31 19.34
CA SER A 210 -18.83 8.46 20.54
C SER A 210 -17.54 8.37 21.35
N LEU A 211 -17.59 8.76 22.62
CA LEU A 211 -16.44 8.71 23.54
C LEU A 211 -15.96 7.28 23.86
N ASN A 212 -16.83 6.30 23.71
CA ASN A 212 -16.55 4.90 24.08
C ASN A 212 -16.00 4.05 22.93
N VAL A 213 -16.09 4.53 21.68
CA VAL A 213 -15.59 3.79 20.51
C VAL A 213 -14.07 3.82 20.47
N ARG A 214 -13.50 2.69 20.17
CA ARG A 214 -12.05 2.48 19.98
C ARG A 214 -11.82 1.71 18.68
N PRO A 215 -10.65 1.80 18.07
CA PRO A 215 -10.26 0.91 16.98
C PRO A 215 -10.43 -0.56 17.40
N LEU A 216 -11.04 -1.35 16.52
CA LEU A 216 -11.35 -2.75 16.77
C LEU A 216 -10.52 -3.63 15.80
N VAL A 217 -9.79 -4.58 16.35
CA VAL A 217 -9.05 -5.59 15.56
C VAL A 217 -9.86 -6.87 15.51
N ILE A 218 -10.06 -7.40 14.31
CA ILE A 218 -10.83 -8.63 14.06
C ILE A 218 -10.04 -9.58 13.15
N PRO A 219 -10.33 -10.89 13.14
CA PRO A 219 -9.76 -11.84 12.19
C PRO A 219 -10.02 -11.43 10.74
N ALA A 220 -9.03 -11.64 9.86
CA ALA A 220 -9.11 -11.22 8.46
C ALA A 220 -9.97 -12.16 7.58
N ASP A 221 -10.28 -13.36 8.06
CA ASP A 221 -11.09 -14.37 7.35
C ASP A 221 -12.60 -14.05 7.35
N GLN A 222 -13.01 -13.01 8.05
CA GLN A 222 -14.40 -12.57 8.11
C GLN A 222 -14.74 -11.64 6.94
N THR A 223 -15.89 -11.90 6.31
CA THR A 223 -16.46 -10.94 5.34
C THR A 223 -17.11 -9.79 6.09
N LEU A 224 -16.65 -8.58 5.82
CA LEU A 224 -17.24 -7.36 6.35
C LEU A 224 -18.24 -6.79 5.35
N GLU A 225 -19.47 -6.53 5.81
CA GLU A 225 -20.45 -5.74 5.08
C GLU A 225 -20.49 -4.34 5.70
N ILE A 226 -20.32 -3.32 4.87
CA ILE A 226 -20.34 -1.91 5.27
C ILE A 226 -21.46 -1.21 4.53
N SER A 227 -22.32 -0.54 5.27
CA SER A 227 -23.33 0.38 4.75
C SER A 227 -23.12 1.77 5.35
N VAL A 228 -23.30 2.79 4.51
CA VAL A 228 -23.09 4.18 4.90
C VAL A 228 -24.42 4.92 4.76
N ASP A 229 -24.89 5.51 5.86
CA ASP A 229 -26.02 6.45 5.83
C ASP A 229 -25.42 7.86 5.90
N GLY A 230 -25.31 8.49 4.74
CA GLY A 230 -24.75 9.83 4.56
C GLY A 230 -25.87 10.86 4.41
N ARG A 231 -25.85 11.95 5.18
CA ARG A 231 -26.86 13.01 5.10
C ARG A 231 -27.02 13.65 3.71
N GLY A 232 -26.04 13.50 2.84
CA GLY A 232 -26.04 14.00 1.45
C GLY A 232 -26.44 12.96 0.42
N GLY A 233 -26.83 11.74 0.81
CA GLY A 233 -27.15 10.63 -0.09
C GLY A 233 -25.91 10.06 -0.82
N LYS A 234 -24.70 10.51 -0.47
CA LYS A 234 -23.43 10.07 -1.08
C LYS A 234 -22.32 10.01 -0.05
N TYR A 235 -21.35 9.13 -0.34
CA TYR A 235 -20.12 9.05 0.43
C TYR A 235 -18.88 8.91 -0.46
N SER A 236 -17.73 9.28 0.06
CA SER A 236 -16.44 9.10 -0.59
C SER A 236 -15.84 7.78 -0.16
N LEU A 237 -15.56 6.92 -1.11
CA LEU A 237 -14.76 5.70 -0.95
C LEU A 237 -13.34 5.96 -1.43
N CYS A 238 -12.35 5.71 -0.57
CA CYS A 238 -10.94 5.65 -0.96
C CYS A 238 -10.44 4.21 -0.78
N VAL A 239 -9.75 3.70 -1.79
CA VAL A 239 -9.12 2.37 -1.80
C VAL A 239 -7.64 2.60 -2.11
N ASP A 240 -6.79 2.54 -1.08
CA ASP A 240 -5.39 2.94 -1.19
C ASP A 240 -5.24 4.34 -1.81
N THR A 241 -4.80 4.42 -3.07
CA THR A 241 -4.57 5.67 -3.80
C THR A 241 -5.72 6.08 -4.71
N GLN A 242 -6.76 5.25 -4.83
CA GLN A 242 -7.91 5.49 -5.70
C GLN A 242 -9.08 6.11 -4.90
N ARG A 243 -9.84 6.98 -5.54
CA ARG A 243 -11.01 7.62 -4.91
C ARG A 243 -12.20 7.65 -5.86
N VAL A 244 -13.36 7.23 -5.35
CA VAL A 244 -14.64 7.32 -6.04
C VAL A 244 -15.71 7.89 -5.10
N ILE A 245 -16.76 8.46 -5.68
CA ILE A 245 -17.95 8.91 -4.94
C ILE A 245 -19.07 7.92 -5.25
N LEU A 246 -19.71 7.41 -4.22
CA LEU A 246 -20.79 6.44 -4.31
C LEU A 246 -22.07 7.01 -3.69
N ASP A 247 -23.21 6.50 -4.15
CA ASP A 247 -24.49 6.76 -3.51
C ASP A 247 -24.60 5.91 -2.22
N ASP A 248 -25.33 6.39 -1.23
CA ASP A 248 -25.42 5.76 0.10
C ASP A 248 -26.15 4.40 0.11
N ASN A 249 -26.93 4.09 -0.93
CA ASN A 249 -27.54 2.78 -1.14
C ASN A 249 -26.52 1.69 -1.54
N VAL A 250 -25.32 2.08 -1.98
CA VAL A 250 -24.27 1.11 -2.35
C VAL A 250 -23.61 0.56 -1.10
N LYS A 251 -23.73 -0.75 -0.89
CA LYS A 251 -23.05 -1.46 0.18
C LYS A 251 -21.69 -1.94 -0.30
N LEU A 252 -20.74 -2.04 0.62
CA LEU A 252 -19.40 -2.55 0.37
C LEU A 252 -19.21 -3.88 1.08
N PHE A 253 -18.50 -4.79 0.42
CA PHE A 253 -18.11 -6.09 0.97
C PHE A 253 -16.59 -6.19 0.92
N LEU A 254 -15.98 -6.40 2.09
CA LEU A 254 -14.55 -6.58 2.21
C LEU A 254 -14.25 -7.99 2.69
N THR A 255 -13.36 -8.66 1.97
CA THR A 255 -12.90 -10.01 2.30
C THR A 255 -11.37 -10.03 2.25
N LYS A 256 -10.77 -11.07 2.81
CA LYS A 256 -9.34 -11.33 2.62
C LYS A 256 -9.09 -11.70 1.15
N GLU A 257 -8.07 -11.07 0.54
CA GLU A 257 -7.68 -11.43 -0.83
C GLU A 257 -7.02 -12.82 -0.88
N ARG A 258 -7.17 -13.50 -2.00
CA ARG A 258 -6.70 -14.90 -2.20
C ARG A 258 -5.18 -14.99 -2.39
N PHE A 259 -4.56 -13.92 -2.85
CA PHE A 259 -3.11 -13.84 -3.05
C PHE A 259 -2.49 -12.85 -2.06
N THR A 260 -1.16 -12.82 -2.04
CA THR A 260 -0.37 -11.91 -1.19
C THR A 260 0.67 -11.19 -2.03
N ILE A 261 1.03 -9.98 -1.64
CA ILE A 261 2.20 -9.30 -2.18
C ILE A 261 3.44 -9.77 -1.41
N ARG A 262 4.49 -10.15 -2.14
CA ARG A 262 5.78 -10.54 -1.56
C ARG A 262 6.74 -9.36 -1.57
N THR A 263 7.27 -8.98 -0.42
CA THR A 263 8.24 -7.90 -0.28
C THR A 263 9.60 -8.45 0.09
N VAL A 264 10.66 -7.88 -0.48
CA VAL A 264 12.04 -8.22 -0.14
C VAL A 264 12.41 -7.57 1.19
N LEU A 265 12.92 -8.36 2.11
CA LEU A 265 13.46 -7.92 3.40
C LEU A 265 14.94 -8.27 3.51
N PHE A 266 15.67 -7.42 4.21
CA PHE A 266 17.06 -7.62 4.59
C PHE A 266 17.15 -7.80 6.10
N ASP A 267 18.09 -8.60 6.59
CA ASP A 267 18.23 -8.93 8.03
C ASP A 267 18.34 -7.68 8.91
N HIS A 268 18.97 -6.62 8.41
CA HIS A 268 19.14 -5.34 9.12
C HIS A 268 17.91 -4.42 9.08
N ALA A 269 16.89 -4.73 8.24
CA ALA A 269 15.70 -3.93 8.02
C ALA A 269 14.43 -4.66 8.46
N ASN A 270 14.40 -5.15 9.73
CA ASN A 270 13.22 -5.80 10.27
C ASN A 270 12.15 -4.79 10.74
N PHE A 271 10.92 -5.26 10.90
CA PHE A 271 9.77 -4.45 11.28
C PHE A 271 10.01 -3.61 12.55
N TYR A 272 10.60 -4.19 13.60
CA TYR A 272 10.83 -3.47 14.86
C TYR A 272 11.90 -2.38 14.73
N ALA A 273 12.94 -2.62 13.93
CA ALA A 273 13.94 -1.60 13.62
C ALA A 273 13.29 -0.43 12.86
N THR A 274 12.43 -0.74 11.90
CA THR A 274 11.66 0.25 11.13
C THR A 274 10.77 1.10 12.04
N ILE A 275 10.04 0.51 12.99
CA ILE A 275 9.21 1.24 13.95
C ILE A 275 10.06 2.20 14.78
N ARG A 276 11.17 1.70 15.39
CA ARG A 276 12.05 2.54 16.22
C ARG A 276 12.61 3.73 15.42
N GLU A 277 13.08 3.47 14.20
CA GLU A 277 13.67 4.51 13.37
C GLU A 277 12.63 5.57 12.96
N LYS A 278 11.43 5.13 12.57
CA LYS A 278 10.41 6.02 12.00
C LYS A 278 9.56 6.74 13.02
N LEU A 279 9.26 6.07 14.12
CA LEU A 279 8.45 6.64 15.20
C LEU A 279 9.30 7.18 16.36
N LEU A 280 10.63 7.09 16.24
CA LEU A 280 11.57 7.55 17.27
C LEU A 280 11.33 6.88 18.63
N TRP A 281 10.84 5.63 18.63
CA TRP A 281 10.57 4.91 19.86
C TRP A 281 11.88 4.56 20.60
N GLY A 282 11.89 4.85 21.90
CA GLY A 282 13.05 4.61 22.77
C GLY A 282 14.14 5.68 22.67
N LEU A 283 13.97 6.72 21.84
CA LEU A 283 14.86 7.86 21.83
C LEU A 283 14.43 8.84 22.92
N ASP A 284 15.18 8.87 24.00
CA ASP A 284 15.04 9.90 25.05
C ASP A 284 16.09 11.00 24.83
N LYS A 285 15.65 12.12 24.27
CA LYS A 285 16.52 13.29 24.01
C LYS A 285 17.11 13.92 25.29
N ARG A 286 16.70 13.46 26.46
CA ARG A 286 17.22 13.96 27.75
C ARG A 286 18.55 13.33 28.15
N ASN A 287 18.99 12.26 27.45
CA ASN A 287 20.19 11.51 27.75
C ASN A 287 21.31 11.65 26.69
N ASP A 288 21.13 12.55 25.70
CA ASP A 288 22.16 12.89 24.71
C ASP A 288 22.88 14.20 25.08
#